data_6d76ff0d07f0c9ac62607de604d126e6
#
_entry.id   6d76ff0d07f0c9ac62607de604d126e6
#
_cell.length_a   1.000
_cell.length_b   1.000
_cell.length_c   1.000
_cell.angle_alpha   90.00
_cell.angle_beta   90.00
_cell.angle_gamma   90.00
#
_symmetry.space_group_name_H-M   'P 1'
#
loop_
_entity.id
_entity.type
_entity.pdbx_description
1 polymer ?
#
loop_
_entity_poly.entity_id
_entity_poly.type
_entity_poly.pdbx_seq_one_letter_code
_entity_poly.pdbx_strand_id
1 'polypeptide(L)'
;LSDQLNLDFKKEGDRYQAREQLKELFQPWFAGLNFQSVTQALEEAGVCWGPYQTIKELVDSDPDCSTDNPLFSQINQPGIGSVLVPSQPLNFSALPVSEPQPAPLLGEHTDQILAQVLEMDSMEIAKLHDSGIVAGADPQ
;
A
#
# COMPACT_ATOMS: atom_id res chain seq x y z
N LEU A 1 8.84 38.07 -3.08
CA LEU A 1 7.91 37.62 -4.13
C LEU A 1 6.45 37.83 -3.69
N SER A 2 6.06 37.42 -2.46
CA SER A 2 4.69 37.64 -1.94
C SER A 2 4.29 39.11 -2.00
N ASP A 3 5.14 40.00 -1.51
CA ASP A 3 4.90 41.44 -1.50
C ASP A 3 4.85 42.03 -2.92
N GLN A 4 5.69 41.51 -3.82
CA GLN A 4 5.72 41.96 -5.23
C GLN A 4 4.48 41.57 -6.00
N LEU A 5 3.87 40.43 -5.65
CA LEU A 5 2.65 39.92 -6.27
C LEU A 5 1.39 40.32 -5.52
N ASN A 6 1.53 40.95 -4.35
CA ASN A 6 0.43 41.27 -3.43
C ASN A 6 -0.42 40.04 -3.09
N LEU A 7 0.24 38.89 -2.83
CA LEU A 7 -0.36 37.60 -2.52
C LEU A 7 0.07 37.14 -1.12
N ASP A 8 -0.82 36.47 -0.41
CA ASP A 8 -0.57 35.85 0.88
C ASP A 8 -0.32 34.34 0.69
N PHE A 9 0.96 33.94 0.67
CA PHE A 9 1.32 32.53 0.46
C PHE A 9 0.91 31.58 1.60
N LYS A 10 0.32 32.06 2.68
CA LYS A 10 -0.36 31.20 3.65
C LYS A 10 -1.68 30.65 3.10
N LYS A 11 -2.27 31.33 2.12
CA LYS A 11 -3.49 30.92 1.43
C LYS A 11 -3.17 30.04 0.23
N GLU A 12 -3.87 28.92 0.12
CA GLU A 12 -3.71 27.99 -0.99
C GLU A 12 -4.00 28.61 -2.34
N GLY A 13 -5.10 29.36 -2.44
CA GLY A 13 -5.50 30.03 -3.69
C GLY A 13 -4.44 31.01 -4.22
N ASP A 14 -3.79 31.74 -3.32
CA ASP A 14 -2.73 32.69 -3.68
C ASP A 14 -1.45 31.96 -4.15
N ARG A 15 -1.09 30.84 -3.50
CA ARG A 15 -0.01 29.95 -3.99
C ARG A 15 -0.33 29.37 -5.37
N TYR A 16 -1.56 28.95 -5.58
CA TYR A 16 -1.98 28.42 -6.88
C TYR A 16 -1.91 29.48 -7.99
N GLN A 17 -2.31 30.72 -7.71
CA GLN A 17 -2.17 31.83 -8.66
C GLN A 17 -0.69 32.10 -9.02
N ALA A 18 0.22 31.99 -8.04
CA ALA A 18 1.65 32.25 -8.23
C ALA A 18 2.45 30.98 -8.61
N ARG A 19 1.82 29.86 -8.95
CA ARG A 19 2.50 28.56 -9.14
C ARG A 19 3.62 28.59 -10.18
N GLU A 20 3.47 29.34 -11.28
CA GLU A 20 4.48 29.42 -12.32
C GLU A 20 5.71 30.23 -11.82
N GLN A 21 5.46 31.35 -11.16
CA GLN A 21 6.53 32.17 -10.57
C GLN A 21 7.24 31.43 -9.44
N LEU A 22 6.50 30.67 -8.62
CA LEU A 22 7.09 29.82 -7.58
C LEU A 22 7.95 28.70 -8.20
N LYS A 23 7.50 28.08 -9.28
CA LYS A 23 8.27 27.09 -10.02
C LYS A 23 9.58 27.65 -10.56
N GLU A 24 9.53 28.82 -11.21
CA GLU A 24 10.72 29.49 -11.72
C GLU A 24 11.72 29.87 -10.60
N LEU A 25 11.20 30.20 -9.42
CA LEU A 25 12.02 30.52 -8.25
C LEU A 25 12.71 29.27 -7.68
N PHE A 26 11.97 28.17 -7.55
CA PHE A 26 12.49 26.95 -6.91
C PHE A 26 13.33 26.08 -7.84
N GLN A 27 13.04 26.05 -9.13
CA GLN A 27 13.72 25.20 -10.10
C GLN A 27 15.25 25.32 -10.08
N PRO A 28 15.86 26.52 -10.07
CA PRO A 28 17.33 26.66 -10.00
C PRO A 28 17.92 26.11 -8.70
N TRP A 29 17.20 26.25 -7.57
CA TRP A 29 17.63 25.74 -6.28
C TRP A 29 17.67 24.21 -6.30
N PHE A 30 16.61 23.55 -6.77
CA PHE A 30 16.57 22.10 -6.90
C PHE A 30 17.60 21.57 -7.90
N ALA A 31 17.79 22.26 -9.04
CA ALA A 31 18.74 21.85 -10.07
C ALA A 31 20.20 21.98 -9.61
N GLY A 32 20.49 22.86 -8.64
CA GLY A 32 21.83 23.08 -8.11
C GLY A 32 22.27 22.12 -7.01
N LEU A 33 21.38 21.23 -6.54
CA LEU A 33 21.64 20.35 -5.41
C LEU A 33 21.46 18.87 -5.82
N ASN A 34 22.19 17.98 -5.14
CA ASN A 34 21.92 16.56 -5.23
C ASN A 34 20.75 16.17 -4.31
N PHE A 35 20.18 14.98 -4.53
CA PHE A 35 19.01 14.49 -3.80
C PHE A 35 19.21 14.54 -2.27
N GLN A 36 20.35 14.06 -1.77
CA GLN A 36 20.63 14.02 -0.33
C GLN A 36 20.65 15.42 0.30
N SER A 37 21.23 16.41 -0.38
CA SER A 37 21.25 17.81 0.11
C SER A 37 19.86 18.44 0.11
N VAL A 38 19.04 18.11 -0.89
CA VAL A 38 17.64 18.56 -0.96
C VAL A 38 16.83 17.97 0.20
N THR A 39 16.90 16.65 0.41
CA THR A 39 16.15 15.98 1.47
C THR A 39 16.52 16.51 2.85
N GLN A 40 17.82 16.65 3.12
CA GLN A 40 18.29 17.23 4.37
C GLN A 40 17.74 18.65 4.60
N ALA A 41 17.80 19.51 3.60
CA ALA A 41 17.30 20.89 3.72
C ALA A 41 15.78 20.95 3.94
N LEU A 42 15.01 20.06 3.32
CA LEU A 42 13.55 19.98 3.49
C LEU A 42 13.17 19.44 4.87
N GLU A 43 13.90 18.43 5.38
CA GLU A 43 13.74 17.90 6.74
C GLU A 43 14.05 18.95 7.81
N GLU A 44 15.19 19.62 7.70
CA GLU A 44 15.58 20.70 8.62
C GLU A 44 14.56 21.85 8.64
N ALA A 45 13.93 22.13 7.49
CA ALA A 45 12.88 23.14 7.37
C ALA A 45 11.50 22.65 7.85
N GLY A 46 11.33 21.36 8.18
CA GLY A 46 10.05 20.76 8.59
C GLY A 46 8.98 20.80 7.50
N VAL A 47 9.39 20.73 6.24
CA VAL A 47 8.48 20.73 5.08
C VAL A 47 7.98 19.32 4.81
N CYS A 48 6.70 19.17 4.52
CA CYS A 48 6.18 17.90 4.01
C CYS A 48 6.72 17.64 2.60
N TRP A 49 7.46 16.57 2.44
CA TRP A 49 8.03 16.16 1.16
C TRP A 49 8.02 14.63 1.03
N GLY A 50 8.24 14.14 -0.16
CA GLY A 50 8.46 12.72 -0.42
C GLY A 50 9.18 12.53 -1.75
N PRO A 51 9.97 11.46 -1.92
CA PRO A 51 10.66 11.17 -3.16
C PRO A 51 9.63 10.78 -4.24
N TYR A 52 9.89 11.20 -5.47
CA TYR A 52 9.20 10.64 -6.61
C TYR A 52 9.95 9.39 -7.07
N GLN A 53 9.38 8.23 -6.80
CA GLN A 53 10.03 6.94 -7.06
C GLN A 53 9.06 5.98 -7.78
N THR A 54 9.62 5.02 -8.48
CA THR A 54 8.84 3.94 -9.08
C THR A 54 8.38 2.94 -8.01
N ILE A 55 7.35 2.15 -8.31
CA ILE A 55 6.91 1.05 -7.41
C ILE A 55 8.06 0.07 -7.14
N LYS A 56 8.91 -0.19 -8.14
CA LYS A 56 10.07 -1.04 -7.96
C LYS A 56 11.06 -0.46 -6.95
N GLU A 57 11.40 0.81 -7.07
CA GLU A 57 12.30 1.50 -6.13
C GLU A 57 11.71 1.56 -4.71
N LEU A 58 10.39 1.79 -4.59
CA LEU A 58 9.67 1.75 -3.32
C LEU A 58 9.84 0.39 -2.64
N VAL A 59 9.56 -0.70 -3.34
CA VAL A 59 9.62 -2.06 -2.77
C VAL A 59 11.06 -2.53 -2.52
N ASP A 60 12.00 -2.17 -3.41
CA ASP A 60 13.39 -2.65 -3.33
C ASP A 60 14.25 -1.87 -2.33
N SER A 61 13.93 -0.60 -2.05
CA SER A 61 14.88 0.32 -1.40
C SER A 61 14.30 1.21 -0.32
N ASP A 62 12.98 1.36 -0.24
CA ASP A 62 12.36 2.23 0.75
C ASP A 62 12.16 1.49 2.07
N PRO A 63 12.81 1.93 3.17
CA PRO A 63 12.67 1.27 4.47
C PRO A 63 11.23 1.31 5.00
N ASP A 64 10.43 2.31 4.62
CA ASP A 64 9.03 2.40 5.01
C ASP A 64 8.16 1.33 4.33
N CYS A 65 8.65 0.72 3.23
CA CYS A 65 8.04 -0.40 2.53
C CYS A 65 8.82 -1.71 2.79
N SER A 66 9.07 -2.02 4.05
CA SER A 66 9.80 -3.20 4.48
C SER A 66 9.23 -3.78 5.78
N THR A 67 9.74 -4.93 6.21
CA THR A 67 9.37 -5.55 7.50
C THR A 67 9.89 -4.79 8.72
N ASP A 68 10.75 -3.78 8.55
CA ASP A 68 11.16 -2.88 9.62
C ASP A 68 10.00 -1.92 10.00
N ASN A 69 9.08 -1.69 9.06
CA ASN A 69 7.83 -1.00 9.32
C ASN A 69 6.77 -2.03 9.77
N PRO A 70 6.23 -1.94 11.00
CA PRO A 70 5.26 -2.90 11.54
C PRO A 70 3.95 -2.97 10.77
N LEU A 71 3.73 -2.05 9.82
CA LEU A 71 2.60 -2.11 8.90
C LEU A 71 2.74 -3.23 7.85
N PHE A 72 3.96 -3.74 7.63
CA PHE A 72 4.20 -4.75 6.61
C PHE A 72 4.62 -6.08 7.22
N SER A 73 4.15 -7.17 6.61
CA SER A 73 4.51 -8.54 6.95
C SER A 73 4.91 -9.30 5.70
N GLN A 74 5.79 -10.27 5.87
CA GLN A 74 6.18 -11.16 4.79
C GLN A 74 5.38 -12.46 4.90
N ILE A 75 4.64 -12.81 3.87
CA ILE A 75 3.88 -14.06 3.80
C ILE A 75 4.36 -14.94 2.63
N ASN A 76 4.16 -16.24 2.76
CA ASN A 76 4.42 -17.17 1.66
C ASN A 76 3.08 -17.45 0.93
N GLN A 77 2.93 -16.82 -0.25
CA GLN A 77 1.74 -17.00 -1.08
C GLN A 77 1.90 -18.25 -1.95
N PRO A 78 0.98 -19.25 -1.84
CA PRO A 78 1.02 -20.45 -2.67
C PRO A 78 1.08 -20.11 -4.18
N GLY A 79 1.95 -20.79 -4.91
CA GLY A 79 2.16 -20.59 -6.35
C GLY A 79 2.96 -19.34 -6.75
N ILE A 80 3.26 -18.42 -5.79
CA ILE A 80 3.98 -17.16 -6.06
C ILE A 80 5.30 -17.11 -5.27
N GLY A 81 5.29 -17.55 -4.01
CA GLY A 81 6.43 -17.47 -3.10
C GLY A 81 6.27 -16.36 -2.06
N SER A 82 7.38 -15.87 -1.54
CA SER A 82 7.40 -14.87 -0.47
C SER A 82 7.09 -13.48 -1.02
N VAL A 83 6.07 -12.83 -0.45
CA VAL A 83 5.62 -11.48 -0.83
C VAL A 83 5.46 -10.60 0.40
N LEU A 84 5.76 -9.30 0.24
CA LEU A 84 5.52 -8.28 1.24
C LEU A 84 4.06 -7.83 1.13
N VAL A 85 3.32 -7.87 2.24
CA VAL A 85 1.92 -7.44 2.28
C VAL A 85 1.69 -6.42 3.38
N PRO A 86 0.84 -5.40 3.14
CA PRO A 86 0.45 -4.48 4.20
C PRO A 86 -0.56 -5.14 5.14
N SER A 87 -0.40 -4.89 6.43
CA SER A 87 -1.34 -5.21 7.49
C SER A 87 -2.41 -4.12 7.61
N GLN A 88 -3.31 -4.27 8.58
CA GLN A 88 -4.30 -3.24 8.89
C GLN A 88 -3.60 -2.00 9.47
N PRO A 89 -3.89 -0.79 8.96
CA PRO A 89 -3.29 0.44 9.46
C PRO A 89 -3.87 0.89 10.81
N LEU A 90 -4.98 0.29 11.24
CA LEU A 90 -5.63 0.59 12.52
C LEU A 90 -5.23 -0.43 13.57
N ASN A 91 -4.75 0.07 14.71
CA ASN A 91 -4.40 -0.74 15.86
C ASN A 91 -5.38 -0.45 17.01
N PHE A 92 -6.09 -1.46 17.47
CA PHE A 92 -7.05 -1.38 18.58
C PHE A 92 -6.43 -2.02 19.82
N SER A 93 -6.24 -1.25 20.89
CA SER A 93 -5.63 -1.75 22.13
C SER A 93 -6.38 -2.92 22.78
N ALA A 94 -7.66 -3.08 22.51
CA ALA A 94 -8.53 -4.13 23.06
C ALA A 94 -8.69 -5.36 22.16
N LEU A 95 -8.14 -5.34 20.94
CA LEU A 95 -8.25 -6.43 19.99
C LEU A 95 -6.85 -6.89 19.55
N PRO A 96 -6.61 -8.20 19.40
CA PRO A 96 -5.36 -8.67 18.85
C PRO A 96 -5.23 -8.22 17.38
N VAL A 97 -4.02 -7.84 17.00
CA VAL A 97 -3.71 -7.57 15.59
C VAL A 97 -3.74 -8.90 14.84
N SER A 98 -4.53 -8.95 13.79
CA SER A 98 -4.59 -10.14 12.93
C SER A 98 -3.41 -10.13 11.96
N GLU A 99 -2.62 -11.19 11.98
CA GLU A 99 -1.57 -11.38 10.99
C GLU A 99 -2.17 -11.58 9.59
N PRO A 100 -1.59 -10.96 8.55
CA PRO A 100 -2.02 -11.20 7.18
C PRO A 100 -1.91 -12.68 6.83
N GLN A 101 -2.93 -13.21 6.17
CA GLN A 101 -2.96 -14.58 5.69
C GLN A 101 -2.76 -14.62 4.18
N PRO A 102 -2.21 -15.71 3.64
CA PRO A 102 -2.17 -15.91 2.20
C PRO A 102 -3.55 -15.85 1.57
N ALA A 103 -3.63 -15.38 0.34
CA ALA A 103 -4.87 -15.49 -0.43
C ALA A 103 -5.22 -16.96 -0.66
N PRO A 104 -6.50 -17.35 -0.50
CA PRO A 104 -6.92 -18.73 -0.69
C PRO A 104 -6.74 -19.18 -2.15
N LEU A 105 -6.49 -20.46 -2.33
CA LEU A 105 -6.52 -21.08 -3.65
C LEU A 105 -7.95 -21.11 -4.19
N LEU A 106 -8.09 -21.16 -5.51
CA LEU A 106 -9.41 -21.33 -6.12
C LEU A 106 -10.04 -22.65 -5.63
N GLY A 107 -11.25 -22.57 -5.10
CA GLY A 107 -11.97 -23.73 -4.56
C GLY A 107 -11.57 -24.17 -3.15
N GLU A 108 -10.59 -23.53 -2.49
CA GLU A 108 -10.11 -23.94 -1.16
C GLU A 108 -11.22 -24.00 -0.10
N HIS A 109 -12.19 -23.10 -0.18
CA HIS A 109 -13.28 -23.02 0.79
C HIS A 109 -14.61 -23.53 0.25
N THR A 110 -14.63 -24.23 -0.89
CA THR A 110 -15.87 -24.70 -1.53
C THR A 110 -16.74 -25.50 -0.57
N ASP A 111 -16.21 -26.56 0.02
CA ASP A 111 -16.98 -27.44 0.92
C ASP A 111 -17.37 -26.72 2.21
N GLN A 112 -16.50 -25.88 2.72
CA GLN A 112 -16.77 -25.07 3.90
C GLN A 112 -17.95 -24.11 3.67
N ILE A 113 -17.98 -23.43 2.54
CA ILE A 113 -19.07 -22.50 2.19
C ILE A 113 -20.38 -23.27 1.98
N LEU A 114 -20.35 -24.40 1.25
CA LEU A 114 -21.54 -25.23 1.04
C LEU A 114 -22.11 -25.75 2.35
N ALA A 115 -21.27 -26.21 3.28
CA ALA A 115 -21.70 -26.70 4.57
C ALA A 115 -22.15 -25.58 5.52
N GLN A 116 -21.40 -24.48 5.64
CA GLN A 116 -21.66 -23.48 6.68
C GLN A 116 -22.69 -22.42 6.27
N VAL A 117 -22.73 -22.05 4.97
CA VAL A 117 -23.62 -20.98 4.48
C VAL A 117 -24.90 -21.56 3.88
N LEU A 118 -24.80 -22.68 3.13
CA LEU A 118 -25.94 -23.32 2.51
C LEU A 118 -26.51 -24.51 3.33
N GLU A 119 -25.85 -24.81 4.48
CA GLU A 119 -26.28 -25.89 5.40
C GLU A 119 -26.41 -27.26 4.72
N MET A 120 -25.64 -27.48 3.62
CA MET A 120 -25.67 -28.74 2.89
C MET A 120 -24.97 -29.84 3.69
N ASP A 121 -25.52 -31.04 3.63
CA ASP A 121 -24.88 -32.21 4.23
C ASP A 121 -23.72 -32.74 3.34
N SER A 122 -22.89 -33.60 3.93
CA SER A 122 -21.71 -34.16 3.24
C SER A 122 -22.07 -34.99 2.01
N MET A 123 -23.26 -35.60 1.98
CA MET A 123 -23.71 -36.41 0.86
C MET A 123 -24.16 -35.52 -0.30
N GLU A 124 -24.79 -34.39 0.00
CA GLU A 124 -25.18 -33.40 -1.01
C GLU A 124 -23.96 -32.76 -1.65
N ILE A 125 -22.96 -32.38 -0.82
CA ILE A 125 -21.68 -31.81 -1.29
C ILE A 125 -20.95 -32.84 -2.19
N ALA A 126 -20.86 -34.11 -1.77
CA ALA A 126 -20.27 -35.17 -2.57
C ALA A 126 -20.93 -35.33 -3.95
N LYS A 127 -22.26 -35.24 -4.03
CA LYS A 127 -22.98 -35.29 -5.31
C LYS A 127 -22.63 -34.11 -6.24
N LEU A 128 -22.38 -32.93 -5.67
CA LEU A 128 -21.95 -31.77 -6.47
C LEU A 128 -20.55 -31.98 -7.06
N HIS A 129 -19.62 -32.55 -6.29
CA HIS A 129 -18.32 -32.95 -6.77
C HIS A 129 -18.39 -34.03 -7.86
N ASP A 130 -19.15 -35.09 -7.62
CA ASP A 130 -19.33 -36.20 -8.55
C ASP A 130 -19.95 -35.77 -9.89
N SER A 131 -20.82 -34.76 -9.86
CA SER A 131 -21.43 -34.17 -11.04
C SER A 131 -20.57 -33.10 -11.71
N GLY A 132 -19.43 -32.76 -11.15
CA GLY A 132 -18.51 -31.72 -11.67
C GLY A 132 -19.05 -30.29 -11.59
N ILE A 133 -20.07 -30.06 -10.73
CA ILE A 133 -20.65 -28.72 -10.52
C ILE A 133 -19.69 -27.85 -9.68
N VAL A 134 -19.01 -28.49 -8.72
CA VAL A 134 -18.04 -27.85 -7.83
C VAL A 134 -16.72 -28.62 -7.83
N ALA A 135 -15.64 -27.92 -7.47
CA ALA A 135 -14.32 -28.50 -7.25
C ALA A 135 -13.71 -27.93 -5.96
N GLY A 136 -12.86 -28.71 -5.32
CA GLY A 136 -11.98 -28.25 -4.26
C GLY A 136 -10.77 -27.52 -4.80
N ALA A 137 -9.85 -27.11 -3.90
CA ALA A 137 -8.59 -26.51 -4.31
C ALA A 137 -7.79 -27.49 -5.17
N ASP A 138 -7.29 -27.00 -6.29
CA ASP A 138 -6.29 -27.71 -7.10
C ASP A 138 -4.89 -27.33 -6.55
N PRO A 139 -4.19 -28.25 -5.89
CA PRO A 139 -2.82 -28.03 -5.46
C PRO A 139 -1.93 -28.03 -6.71
N GLN A 140 -1.60 -26.82 -7.22
CA GLN A 140 -0.61 -26.64 -8.27
C GLN A 140 0.79 -26.92 -7.76
#